data_d050483488c2f829f6e587d91ed4bdf8
#
_entry.id   d050483488c2f829f6e587d91ed4bdf8
#
_cell.length_a   1.000
_cell.length_b   1.000
_cell.length_c   1.000
_cell.angle_alpha   90.00
_cell.angle_beta   90.00
_cell.angle_gamma   90.00
#
_symmetry.space_group_name_H-M   'P 1'
#
loop_
_entity.id
_entity.type
_entity.pdbx_description
1 polymer ?
#
loop_
_entity_poly.entity_id
_entity_poly.type
_entity_poly.pdbx_seq_one_letter_code
_entity_poly.pdbx_strand_id
1 'polypeptide(L)'
;DDIADGKPLRIAAKLPLLCAFKKARLRRPEVYAAVKKRMRELASVEAPYRGSRAFPRRKAAKNDSAVDLRSQTLRSQTLRSQTLRSPDLPANIFGEMLRDVLASAPVPKKEIPALKETGFFIGRFIYLCDAWDDRESDKKHSLFNPFNICGCTRDDAEFIINISINSAISAYNLLSTGRDRAILDNILFQGLFAVSDAVFAKEKQPLPNDGITTAAHKA
;
A
#
# COMPACT_ATOMS: atom_id res chain seq x y z
N ASP A 1 1.51 -10.06 5.28
CA ASP A 1 1.22 -11.33 4.59
C ASP A 1 2.23 -12.42 4.94
N ASP A 2 3.53 -12.12 4.98
CA ASP A 2 4.59 -13.08 5.37
C ASP A 2 4.40 -13.78 6.72
N ILE A 3 3.50 -13.27 7.54
CA ILE A 3 3.20 -13.82 8.87
C ILE A 3 2.20 -14.99 8.79
N ALA A 4 1.41 -15.08 7.73
CA ALA A 4 0.40 -16.13 7.55
C ALA A 4 1.00 -17.46 7.07
N ASP A 5 2.17 -17.45 6.43
CA ASP A 5 2.78 -18.62 5.78
C ASP A 5 3.51 -19.61 6.71
N GLY A 6 3.47 -19.42 8.03
CA GLY A 6 3.88 -20.42 9.02
C GLY A 6 5.36 -20.81 9.07
N LYS A 7 6.27 -20.08 8.40
CA LYS A 7 7.71 -20.42 8.38
C LYS A 7 8.37 -20.13 9.73
N PRO A 8 9.12 -21.09 10.33
CA PRO A 8 9.62 -20.98 11.72
C PRO A 8 10.54 -19.78 11.96
N LEU A 9 11.33 -19.34 10.98
CA LEU A 9 12.19 -18.16 11.09
C LEU A 9 11.37 -16.85 11.22
N ARG A 10 10.18 -16.80 10.61
CA ARG A 10 9.27 -15.66 10.66
C ARG A 10 8.53 -15.56 11.99
N ILE A 11 8.31 -16.68 12.68
CA ILE A 11 7.72 -16.73 14.02
C ILE A 11 8.71 -16.15 15.04
N ALA A 12 10.00 -16.44 14.94
CA ALA A 12 11.02 -15.89 15.81
C ALA A 12 11.17 -14.36 15.68
N ALA A 13 10.98 -13.81 14.47
CA ALA A 13 10.98 -12.35 14.25
C ALA A 13 9.73 -11.65 14.81
N LYS A 14 8.61 -12.37 15.06
CA LYS A 14 7.38 -11.79 15.63
C LYS A 14 7.53 -11.29 17.06
N LEU A 15 8.29 -12.02 17.89
CA LEU A 15 8.42 -11.68 19.31
C LEU A 15 9.04 -10.29 19.55
N PRO A 16 10.19 -9.93 18.93
CA PRO A 16 10.75 -8.58 19.04
C PRO A 16 9.79 -7.51 18.50
N LEU A 17 9.11 -7.80 17.39
CA LEU A 17 8.16 -6.88 16.77
C LEU A 17 6.93 -6.64 17.66
N LEU A 18 6.36 -7.68 18.27
CA LEU A 18 5.26 -7.58 19.22
C LEU A 18 5.66 -6.77 20.47
N CYS A 19 6.89 -6.98 20.98
CA CYS A 19 7.43 -6.20 22.07
C CYS A 19 7.61 -4.73 21.68
N ALA A 20 8.09 -4.44 20.47
CA ALA A 20 8.23 -3.10 19.94
C ALA A 20 6.86 -2.41 19.80
N PHE A 21 5.86 -3.09 19.27
CA PHE A 21 4.49 -2.58 19.19
C PHE A 21 3.87 -2.31 20.57
N LYS A 22 4.07 -3.22 21.54
CA LYS A 22 3.61 -3.00 22.92
C LYS A 22 4.27 -1.77 23.54
N LYS A 23 5.57 -1.60 23.32
CA LYS A 23 6.33 -0.45 23.82
C LYS A 23 5.89 0.86 23.12
N ALA A 24 5.67 0.84 21.82
CA ALA A 24 5.15 1.98 21.05
C ALA A 24 3.75 2.40 21.55
N ARG A 25 2.85 1.43 21.75
CA ARG A 25 1.51 1.67 22.31
C ARG A 25 1.54 2.35 23.68
N LEU A 26 2.49 1.97 24.54
CA LEU A 26 2.61 2.57 25.88
C LEU A 26 3.26 3.96 25.84
N ARG A 27 4.22 4.18 24.92
CA ARG A 27 4.96 5.45 24.84
C ARG A 27 4.22 6.53 24.05
N ARG A 28 3.45 6.14 23.03
CA ARG A 28 2.75 7.04 22.12
C ARG A 28 1.35 6.49 21.79
N PRO A 29 0.45 6.44 22.80
CA PRO A 29 -0.88 5.83 22.65
C PRO A 29 -1.74 6.52 21.56
N GLU A 30 -1.59 7.84 21.41
CA GLU A 30 -2.28 8.64 20.40
C GLU A 30 -1.86 8.26 18.97
N VAL A 31 -0.56 8.10 18.73
CA VAL A 31 -0.03 7.68 17.42
C VAL A 31 -0.47 6.25 17.11
N TYR A 32 -0.38 5.36 18.10
CA TYR A 32 -0.84 3.99 17.94
C TYR A 32 -2.33 3.91 17.59
N ALA A 33 -3.15 4.73 18.23
CA ALA A 33 -4.59 4.80 17.95
C ALA A 33 -4.86 5.30 16.51
N ALA A 34 -4.14 6.34 16.07
CA ALA A 34 -4.22 6.87 14.71
C ALA A 34 -3.82 5.83 13.67
N VAL A 35 -2.67 5.18 13.82
CA VAL A 35 -2.21 4.09 12.93
C VAL A 35 -3.25 2.96 12.87
N LYS A 36 -3.75 2.51 14.03
CA LYS A 36 -4.76 1.45 14.08
C LYS A 36 -6.06 1.83 13.39
N LYS A 37 -6.47 3.10 13.46
CA LYS A 37 -7.63 3.63 12.74
C LYS A 37 -7.40 3.53 11.23
N ARG A 38 -6.27 4.03 10.73
CA ARG A 38 -5.93 4.02 9.29
C ARG A 38 -5.79 2.60 8.73
N MET A 39 -5.20 1.69 9.50
CA MET A 39 -5.13 0.27 9.11
C MET A 39 -6.52 -0.38 8.98
N ARG A 40 -7.48 0.00 9.82
CA ARG A 40 -8.87 -0.47 9.69
C ARG A 40 -9.57 0.14 8.47
N GLU A 41 -9.32 1.42 8.20
CA GLU A 41 -9.84 2.10 7.01
C GLU A 41 -9.32 1.42 5.75
N LEU A 42 -8.01 1.15 5.68
CA LEU A 42 -7.38 0.43 4.57
C LEU A 42 -8.00 -0.96 4.41
N ALA A 43 -8.07 -1.74 5.50
CA ALA A 43 -8.68 -3.06 5.48
C ALA A 43 -10.15 -3.03 5.02
N SER A 44 -10.91 -1.97 5.32
CA SER A 44 -12.29 -1.83 4.86
C SER A 44 -12.40 -1.57 3.35
N VAL A 45 -11.42 -0.89 2.77
CA VAL A 45 -11.33 -0.67 1.31
C VAL A 45 -10.97 -1.95 0.59
N GLU A 46 -10.08 -2.76 1.15
CA GLU A 46 -9.63 -4.03 0.58
C GLU A 46 -10.64 -5.18 0.80
N ALA A 47 -11.42 -5.14 1.88
CA ALA A 47 -12.33 -6.21 2.30
C ALA A 47 -13.25 -6.75 1.18
N PRO A 48 -13.85 -5.91 0.30
CA PRO A 48 -14.71 -6.39 -0.78
C PRO A 48 -14.00 -7.31 -1.78
N TYR A 49 -12.66 -7.26 -1.81
CA TYR A 49 -11.83 -8.01 -2.75
C TYR A 49 -11.14 -9.22 -2.10
N ARG A 50 -11.12 -9.31 -0.76
CA ARG A 50 -10.57 -10.45 -0.01
C ARG A 50 -11.53 -11.65 -0.12
N GLY A 51 -11.11 -12.70 -0.83
CA GLY A 51 -11.89 -13.94 -0.95
C GLY A 51 -12.83 -14.02 -2.13
N SER A 52 -12.82 -13.08 -3.05
CA SER A 52 -13.47 -13.22 -4.34
C SER A 52 -12.62 -14.14 -5.23
N ARG A 53 -12.75 -15.47 -5.04
CA ARG A 53 -12.41 -16.38 -6.13
C ARG A 53 -13.20 -15.92 -7.35
N ALA A 54 -12.47 -15.39 -8.33
CA ALA A 54 -12.84 -15.09 -9.70
C ALA A 54 -14.35 -15.05 -9.99
N PHE A 55 -14.88 -13.89 -10.37
CA PHE A 55 -16.18 -13.66 -11.04
C PHE A 55 -17.46 -14.13 -10.31
N PRO A 56 -18.48 -13.30 -10.22
CA PRO A 56 -19.68 -13.64 -9.48
C PRO A 56 -20.46 -14.72 -10.23
N ARG A 57 -20.45 -15.95 -9.72
CA ARG A 57 -21.53 -16.90 -10.00
C ARG A 57 -22.80 -16.30 -9.41
N ARG A 58 -23.66 -15.78 -10.27
CA ARG A 58 -25.05 -15.46 -9.94
C ARG A 58 -25.70 -16.66 -9.25
N LYS A 59 -25.83 -16.63 -7.92
CA LYS A 59 -26.85 -17.40 -7.23
C LYS A 59 -28.01 -16.45 -6.95
N ALA A 60 -29.15 -16.77 -7.56
CA ALA A 60 -30.42 -16.14 -7.28
C ALA A 60 -30.71 -16.25 -5.77
N ALA A 61 -30.80 -15.14 -5.07
CA ALA A 61 -31.36 -15.07 -3.74
C ALA A 61 -32.85 -14.78 -3.85
N LYS A 62 -33.67 -15.65 -3.24
CA LYS A 62 -35.11 -15.47 -3.02
C LYS A 62 -35.33 -14.28 -2.08
N ASN A 63 -36.39 -13.55 -2.40
CA ASN A 63 -37.05 -12.46 -1.68
C ASN A 63 -36.81 -12.36 -0.17
N ASP A 64 -36.45 -11.12 0.32
CA ASP A 64 -37.30 -10.37 1.25
C ASP A 64 -36.72 -8.97 1.51
N SER A 65 -37.60 -7.96 1.54
CA SER A 65 -37.41 -6.58 2.00
C SER A 65 -36.64 -5.63 1.05
N ALA A 66 -37.34 -5.13 0.04
CA ALA A 66 -36.74 -4.43 -1.13
C ALA A 66 -36.42 -2.93 -0.98
N VAL A 67 -36.65 -2.27 0.15
CA VAL A 67 -36.55 -0.79 0.25
C VAL A 67 -35.29 -0.31 0.94
N ASP A 68 -34.76 -1.01 1.92
CA ASP A 68 -33.56 -0.58 2.66
C ASP A 68 -32.24 -1.09 2.01
N LEU A 69 -32.32 -2.20 1.32
CA LEU A 69 -31.18 -2.76 0.56
C LEU A 69 -30.76 -1.90 -0.65
N ARG A 70 -31.68 -1.15 -1.25
CA ARG A 70 -31.39 -0.34 -2.44
C ARG A 70 -30.49 0.87 -2.14
N SER A 71 -30.70 1.53 -1.02
CA SER A 71 -29.89 2.68 -0.60
C SER A 71 -28.49 2.25 -0.11
N GLN A 72 -28.39 1.10 0.57
CA GLN A 72 -27.10 0.52 0.97
C GLN A 72 -26.34 -0.04 -0.23
N THR A 73 -27.02 -0.65 -1.19
CA THR A 73 -26.43 -1.18 -2.42
C THR A 73 -25.94 -0.06 -3.33
N LEU A 74 -26.69 1.05 -3.45
CA LEU A 74 -26.25 2.23 -4.22
C LEU A 74 -25.03 2.90 -3.59
N ARG A 75 -25.01 3.07 -2.25
CA ARG A 75 -23.82 3.61 -1.54
C ARG A 75 -22.60 2.71 -1.71
N SER A 76 -22.78 1.39 -1.59
CA SER A 76 -21.70 0.43 -1.78
C SER A 76 -21.23 0.34 -3.24
N GLN A 77 -22.13 0.51 -4.22
CA GLN A 77 -21.78 0.57 -5.64
C GLN A 77 -21.07 1.88 -6.00
N THR A 78 -21.47 3.02 -5.41
CA THR A 78 -20.79 4.31 -5.62
C THR A 78 -19.38 4.30 -5.01
N LEU A 79 -19.21 3.72 -3.81
CA LEU A 79 -17.89 3.51 -3.21
C LEU A 79 -17.04 2.51 -4.02
N ARG A 80 -17.62 1.42 -4.51
CA ARG A 80 -16.94 0.47 -5.41
C ARG A 80 -16.49 1.12 -6.71
N SER A 81 -17.33 1.96 -7.31
CA SER A 81 -16.98 2.65 -8.57
C SER A 81 -15.88 3.70 -8.38
N GLN A 82 -15.77 4.33 -7.21
CA GLN A 82 -14.68 5.26 -6.90
C GLN A 82 -13.36 4.52 -6.60
N THR A 83 -13.41 3.39 -5.90
CA THR A 83 -12.23 2.55 -5.60
C THR A 83 -11.66 1.92 -6.88
N LEU A 84 -12.52 1.60 -7.85
CA LEU A 84 -12.15 0.95 -9.11
C LEU A 84 -11.53 1.90 -10.16
N ARG A 85 -11.49 3.22 -9.90
CA ARG A 85 -11.02 4.21 -10.89
C ARG A 85 -9.59 4.67 -10.70
N SER A 86 -9.02 4.50 -9.50
CA SER A 86 -7.70 5.03 -9.16
C SER A 86 -7.09 4.27 -7.98
N PRO A 87 -5.76 4.08 -7.95
CA PRO A 87 -5.05 3.55 -6.79
C PRO A 87 -4.95 4.55 -5.64
N ASP A 88 -5.47 5.78 -5.82
CA ASP A 88 -5.30 6.88 -4.86
C ASP A 88 -5.93 6.64 -3.50
N LEU A 89 -7.14 6.05 -3.45
CA LEU A 89 -7.84 5.91 -2.18
C LEU A 89 -7.04 5.09 -1.14
N PRO A 90 -6.61 3.86 -1.42
CA PRO A 90 -5.80 3.11 -0.47
C PRO A 90 -4.42 3.74 -0.24
N ALA A 91 -3.79 4.32 -1.27
CA ALA A 91 -2.53 5.03 -1.13
C ALA A 91 -2.66 6.26 -0.22
N ASN A 92 -3.75 7.02 -0.32
CA ASN A 92 -4.03 8.16 0.55
C ASN A 92 -4.21 7.73 2.01
N ILE A 93 -4.93 6.63 2.26
CA ILE A 93 -5.12 6.11 3.62
C ILE A 93 -3.77 5.75 4.26
N PHE A 94 -2.89 5.10 3.49
CA PHE A 94 -1.55 4.77 3.96
C PHE A 94 -0.68 6.03 4.13
N GLY A 95 -0.81 7.00 3.23
CA GLY A 95 -0.22 8.33 3.35
C GLY A 95 -0.64 9.06 4.62
N GLU A 96 -1.94 9.07 4.93
CA GLU A 96 -2.47 9.65 6.17
C GLU A 96 -1.91 8.95 7.43
N MET A 97 -1.71 7.63 7.36
CA MET A 97 -1.08 6.89 8.45
C MET A 97 0.33 7.41 8.72
N LEU A 98 1.14 7.58 7.69
CA LEU A 98 2.52 8.06 7.84
C LEU A 98 2.58 9.54 8.19
N ARG A 99 1.64 10.35 7.70
CA ARG A 99 1.41 11.74 8.14
C ARG A 99 1.24 11.84 9.64
N ASP A 100 0.35 11.00 10.21
CA ASP A 100 0.05 10.99 11.65
C ASP A 100 1.29 10.54 12.47
N VAL A 101 2.06 9.57 11.96
CA VAL A 101 3.30 9.10 12.57
C VAL A 101 4.36 10.21 12.61
N LEU A 102 4.66 10.82 11.46
CA LEU A 102 5.70 11.86 11.38
C LEU A 102 5.30 13.14 12.11
N ALA A 103 4.00 13.49 12.14
CA ALA A 103 3.52 14.62 12.93
C ALA A 103 3.81 14.53 14.43
N SER A 104 4.10 13.31 14.92
CA SER A 104 4.43 13.07 16.32
C SER A 104 5.92 13.30 16.67
N ALA A 105 6.76 13.59 15.67
CA ALA A 105 8.17 13.85 15.88
C ALA A 105 8.38 15.18 16.68
N PRO A 106 9.40 15.25 17.51
CA PRO A 106 9.71 16.44 18.31
C PRO A 106 10.40 17.51 17.45
N VAL A 107 9.62 18.18 16.61
CA VAL A 107 10.07 19.28 15.75
C VAL A 107 9.40 20.60 16.14
N PRO A 108 9.97 21.76 15.75
CA PRO A 108 9.32 23.05 15.94
C PRO A 108 7.91 23.08 15.34
N LYS A 109 6.94 23.68 16.03
CA LYS A 109 5.53 23.75 15.60
C LYS A 109 5.36 24.25 14.17
N LYS A 110 6.20 25.21 13.74
CA LYS A 110 6.18 25.77 12.37
C LYS A 110 6.52 24.75 11.28
N GLU A 111 7.23 23.67 11.62
CA GLU A 111 7.65 22.64 10.67
C GLU A 111 6.67 21.46 10.61
N ILE A 112 5.75 21.35 11.57
CA ILE A 112 4.77 20.26 11.61
C ILE A 112 3.96 20.13 10.30
N PRO A 113 3.47 21.22 9.67
CA PRO A 113 2.76 21.11 8.40
C PRO A 113 3.61 20.48 7.28
N ALA A 114 4.84 20.93 7.10
CA ALA A 114 5.76 20.38 6.11
C ALA A 114 6.10 18.93 6.39
N LEU A 115 6.33 18.58 7.66
CA LEU A 115 6.60 17.20 8.07
C LEU A 115 5.40 16.27 7.84
N LYS A 116 4.18 16.77 8.05
CA LYS A 116 2.95 16.04 7.73
C LYS A 116 2.83 15.74 6.24
N GLU A 117 3.08 16.73 5.39
CA GLU A 117 3.02 16.54 3.94
C GLU A 117 4.13 15.61 3.45
N THR A 118 5.35 15.77 3.96
CA THR A 118 6.46 14.82 3.69
C THR A 118 6.03 13.39 4.03
N GLY A 119 5.47 13.18 5.23
CA GLY A 119 4.99 11.87 5.67
C GLY A 119 3.89 11.31 4.79
N PHE A 120 2.93 12.15 4.41
CA PHE A 120 1.83 11.75 3.53
C PHE A 120 2.33 11.22 2.19
N PHE A 121 3.19 11.98 1.52
CA PHE A 121 3.67 11.59 0.20
C PHE A 121 4.67 10.42 0.23
N ILE A 122 5.50 10.30 1.28
CA ILE A 122 6.33 9.10 1.47
C ILE A 122 5.44 7.87 1.69
N GLY A 123 4.37 7.99 2.48
CA GLY A 123 3.43 6.89 2.68
C GLY A 123 2.74 6.46 1.40
N ARG A 124 2.27 7.41 0.59
CA ARG A 124 1.73 7.13 -0.74
C ARG A 124 2.74 6.40 -1.62
N PHE A 125 3.97 6.90 -1.67
CA PHE A 125 5.07 6.29 -2.42
C PHE A 125 5.28 4.83 -2.02
N ILE A 126 5.42 4.55 -0.73
CA ILE A 126 5.64 3.18 -0.21
C ILE A 126 4.52 2.26 -0.66
N TYR A 127 3.26 2.66 -0.43
CA TYR A 127 2.10 1.85 -0.79
C TYR A 127 2.01 1.57 -2.29
N LEU A 128 2.24 2.59 -3.12
CA LEU A 128 2.16 2.47 -4.57
C LEU A 128 3.27 1.60 -5.14
N CYS A 129 4.51 1.74 -4.64
CA CYS A 129 5.62 0.88 -5.07
C CYS A 129 5.39 -0.58 -4.71
N ASP A 130 4.94 -0.85 -3.48
CA ASP A 130 4.61 -2.20 -3.01
C ASP A 130 3.49 -2.83 -3.85
N ALA A 131 2.41 -2.09 -4.06
CA ALA A 131 1.30 -2.53 -4.88
C ALA A 131 1.70 -2.79 -6.34
N TRP A 132 2.63 -2.02 -6.91
CA TRP A 132 3.12 -2.25 -8.27
C TRP A 132 4.05 -3.47 -8.33
N ASP A 133 4.94 -3.63 -7.37
CA ASP A 133 5.86 -4.78 -7.29
C ASP A 133 5.09 -6.11 -7.15
N ASP A 134 4.03 -6.12 -6.34
CA ASP A 134 3.21 -7.31 -6.08
C ASP A 134 2.14 -7.57 -7.14
N ARG A 135 1.96 -6.69 -8.12
CA ARG A 135 0.84 -6.70 -9.08
C ARG A 135 0.62 -8.06 -9.76
N GLU A 136 1.67 -8.66 -10.30
CA GLU A 136 1.57 -9.94 -11.02
C GLU A 136 1.31 -11.12 -10.07
N SER A 137 1.91 -11.10 -8.88
CA SER A 137 1.68 -12.09 -7.83
C SER A 137 0.23 -12.03 -7.34
N ASP A 138 -0.26 -10.83 -7.04
CA ASP A 138 -1.62 -10.60 -6.57
C ASP A 138 -2.66 -11.02 -7.60
N LYS A 139 -2.39 -10.75 -8.88
CA LYS A 139 -3.24 -11.20 -9.98
C LYS A 139 -3.34 -12.73 -10.05
N LYS A 140 -2.21 -13.44 -9.93
CA LYS A 140 -2.17 -14.91 -9.93
C LYS A 140 -2.94 -15.50 -8.74
N HIS A 141 -2.87 -14.87 -7.57
CA HIS A 141 -3.52 -15.35 -6.36
C HIS A 141 -4.92 -14.79 -6.13
N SER A 142 -5.43 -13.97 -7.07
CA SER A 142 -6.72 -13.28 -6.95
C SER A 142 -6.82 -12.43 -5.68
N LEU A 143 -5.71 -11.77 -5.31
CA LEU A 143 -5.64 -10.83 -4.20
C LEU A 143 -6.00 -9.41 -4.63
N PHE A 144 -6.32 -8.58 -3.65
CA PHE A 144 -6.56 -7.17 -3.89
C PHE A 144 -5.27 -6.48 -4.35
N ASN A 145 -5.36 -5.79 -5.48
CA ASN A 145 -4.31 -4.89 -5.92
C ASN A 145 -4.95 -3.70 -6.66
N PRO A 146 -4.70 -2.46 -6.23
CA PRO A 146 -5.39 -1.29 -6.78
C PRO A 146 -5.06 -1.05 -8.25
N PHE A 147 -3.84 -1.32 -8.71
CA PHE A 147 -3.45 -1.17 -10.10
C PHE A 147 -4.13 -2.20 -11.02
N ASN A 148 -4.28 -3.44 -10.56
CA ASN A 148 -5.02 -4.47 -11.31
C ASN A 148 -6.50 -4.13 -11.43
N ILE A 149 -7.07 -3.54 -10.38
CA ILE A 149 -8.49 -3.18 -10.35
C ILE A 149 -8.79 -1.97 -11.25
N CYS A 150 -7.94 -0.94 -11.23
CA CYS A 150 -8.14 0.25 -12.05
C CYS A 150 -7.69 0.04 -13.53
N GLY A 151 -6.95 -1.03 -13.82
CA GLY A 151 -6.40 -1.27 -15.16
C GLY A 151 -5.33 -0.26 -15.55
N CYS A 152 -4.61 0.28 -14.58
CA CYS A 152 -3.55 1.26 -14.81
C CYS A 152 -2.42 0.66 -15.64
N THR A 153 -1.92 1.45 -16.58
CA THR A 153 -0.71 1.13 -17.34
C THR A 153 0.54 1.36 -16.51
N ARG A 154 1.67 0.91 -17.03
CA ARG A 154 2.97 1.20 -16.44
C ARG A 154 3.24 2.70 -16.36
N ASP A 155 2.95 3.43 -17.43
CA ASP A 155 3.18 4.88 -17.51
C ASP A 155 2.32 5.62 -16.48
N ASP A 156 1.07 5.18 -16.27
CA ASP A 156 0.19 5.72 -15.22
C ASP A 156 0.80 5.50 -13.82
N ALA A 157 1.34 4.30 -13.56
CA ALA A 157 1.93 3.96 -12.28
C ALA A 157 3.23 4.75 -12.03
N GLU A 158 4.13 4.82 -13.01
CA GLU A 158 5.35 5.64 -12.94
C GLU A 158 5.02 7.11 -12.68
N PHE A 159 4.01 7.65 -13.36
CA PHE A 159 3.56 9.03 -13.20
C PHE A 159 3.07 9.30 -11.77
N ILE A 160 2.17 8.46 -11.24
CA ILE A 160 1.59 8.62 -9.90
C ILE A 160 2.66 8.47 -8.80
N ILE A 161 3.59 7.53 -8.97
CA ILE A 161 4.70 7.30 -8.05
C ILE A 161 5.66 8.51 -8.07
N ASN A 162 6.02 9.00 -9.25
CA ASN A 162 6.89 10.16 -9.40
C ASN A 162 6.28 11.44 -8.82
N ILE A 163 4.96 11.65 -8.98
CA ILE A 163 4.26 12.76 -8.29
C ILE A 163 4.45 12.63 -6.77
N SER A 164 4.31 11.43 -6.21
CA SER A 164 4.46 11.22 -4.77
C SER A 164 5.88 11.52 -4.29
N ILE A 165 6.91 11.10 -5.04
CA ILE A 165 8.32 11.41 -4.73
C ILE A 165 8.56 12.93 -4.77
N ASN A 166 8.19 13.58 -5.87
CA ASN A 166 8.46 15.02 -6.05
C ASN A 166 7.72 15.87 -5.02
N SER A 167 6.49 15.47 -4.65
CA SER A 167 5.72 16.16 -3.61
C SER A 167 6.34 15.95 -2.23
N ALA A 168 6.85 14.75 -1.91
CA ALA A 168 7.58 14.49 -0.67
C ALA A 168 8.83 15.36 -0.57
N ILE A 169 9.62 15.44 -1.63
CA ILE A 169 10.84 16.27 -1.73
C ILE A 169 10.49 17.76 -1.56
N SER A 170 9.43 18.22 -2.22
CA SER A 170 9.00 19.61 -2.14
C SER A 170 8.61 20.00 -0.70
N ALA A 171 7.86 19.14 -0.01
CA ALA A 171 7.50 19.35 1.39
C ALA A 171 8.72 19.26 2.31
N TYR A 172 9.60 18.29 2.10
CA TYR A 172 10.83 18.11 2.87
C TYR A 172 11.77 19.32 2.80
N ASN A 173 11.87 19.98 1.65
CA ASN A 173 12.70 21.16 1.48
C ASN A 173 12.29 22.35 2.36
N LEU A 174 11.10 22.30 2.94
CA LEU A 174 10.62 23.30 3.90
C LEU A 174 11.05 23.01 5.34
N LEU A 175 11.74 21.87 5.58
CA LEU A 175 12.18 21.45 6.90
C LEU A 175 13.62 21.89 7.17
N SER A 176 13.89 22.24 8.44
CA SER A 176 15.24 22.53 8.94
C SER A 176 15.81 21.24 9.56
N THR A 177 16.47 20.42 8.76
CA THR A 177 16.90 19.07 9.17
C THR A 177 18.25 19.01 9.88
N GLY A 178 18.96 20.15 10.00
CA GLY A 178 20.18 20.26 10.80
C GLY A 178 21.26 19.21 10.45
N ARG A 179 21.76 18.53 11.50
CA ARG A 179 22.85 17.55 11.39
C ARG A 179 22.53 16.35 10.49
N ASP A 180 21.29 15.93 10.46
CA ASP A 180 20.88 14.70 9.77
C ASP A 180 20.54 14.95 8.30
N ARG A 181 20.73 16.21 7.82
CA ARG A 181 20.38 16.66 6.48
C ARG A 181 20.95 15.76 5.38
N ALA A 182 22.24 15.44 5.44
CA ALA A 182 22.90 14.66 4.41
C ALA A 182 22.33 13.24 4.26
N ILE A 183 21.93 12.61 5.37
CA ILE A 183 21.33 11.27 5.34
C ILE A 183 19.92 11.35 4.77
N LEU A 184 19.12 12.32 5.17
CA LEU A 184 17.78 12.52 4.69
C LEU A 184 17.76 12.90 3.21
N ASP A 185 18.67 13.76 2.78
CA ASP A 185 18.85 14.12 1.36
C ASP A 185 19.16 12.86 0.52
N ASN A 186 20.08 12.02 0.97
CA ASN A 186 20.41 10.78 0.26
C ASN A 186 19.19 9.84 0.14
N ILE A 187 18.38 9.71 1.20
CA ILE A 187 17.18 8.90 1.17
C ILE A 187 16.15 9.47 0.19
N LEU A 188 15.89 10.78 0.26
CA LEU A 188 14.79 11.40 -0.49
C LEU A 188 15.16 11.67 -1.95
N PHE A 189 16.37 12.19 -2.22
CA PHE A 189 16.76 12.57 -3.57
C PHE A 189 17.37 11.43 -4.40
N GLN A 190 17.82 10.35 -3.76
CA GLN A 190 18.41 9.20 -4.45
C GLN A 190 17.66 7.90 -4.12
N GLY A 191 17.41 7.64 -2.84
CA GLY A 191 16.85 6.36 -2.37
C GLY A 191 15.45 6.09 -2.94
N LEU A 192 14.56 7.09 -2.92
CA LEU A 192 13.20 6.89 -3.42
C LEU A 192 13.19 6.60 -4.93
N PHE A 193 13.98 7.32 -5.72
CA PHE A 193 14.09 7.07 -7.16
C PHE A 193 14.73 5.71 -7.45
N ALA A 194 15.80 5.34 -6.73
CA ALA A 194 16.45 4.03 -6.90
C ALA A 194 15.48 2.87 -6.59
N VAL A 195 14.62 3.01 -5.57
CA VAL A 195 13.58 2.01 -5.27
C VAL A 195 12.54 1.96 -6.38
N SER A 196 12.05 3.11 -6.86
CA SER A 196 11.13 3.18 -7.98
C SER A 196 11.69 2.51 -9.23
N ASP A 197 12.93 2.85 -9.61
CA ASP A 197 13.59 2.27 -10.76
C ASP A 197 13.76 0.75 -10.63
N ALA A 198 14.10 0.25 -9.44
CA ALA A 198 14.25 -1.18 -9.18
C ALA A 198 12.93 -1.94 -9.31
N VAL A 199 11.82 -1.36 -8.83
CA VAL A 199 10.48 -1.94 -8.94
C VAL A 199 10.06 -2.07 -10.41
N PHE A 200 10.27 -1.01 -11.21
CA PHE A 200 9.95 -1.04 -12.62
C PHE A 200 10.93 -1.85 -13.49
N ALA A 201 12.18 -2.03 -13.04
CA ALA A 201 13.16 -2.85 -13.75
C ALA A 201 12.83 -4.36 -13.72
N LYS A 202 12.22 -4.85 -12.66
CA LYS A 202 11.81 -6.27 -12.53
C LYS A 202 10.87 -6.72 -13.64
N GLU A 203 10.03 -5.83 -14.13
CA GLU A 203 9.06 -6.11 -15.21
C GLU A 203 9.72 -6.36 -16.58
N LYS A 204 10.97 -5.92 -16.77
CA LYS A 204 11.72 -6.12 -18.03
C LYS A 204 12.38 -7.50 -18.12
N GLN A 205 12.42 -8.27 -17.04
CA GLN A 205 12.97 -9.62 -17.06
C GLN A 205 11.85 -10.62 -17.37
N PRO A 206 11.90 -11.39 -18.49
CA PRO A 206 10.98 -12.50 -18.68
C PRO A 206 11.15 -13.48 -17.53
N LEU A 207 10.02 -13.98 -16.99
CA LEU A 207 10.02 -15.03 -15.98
C LEU A 207 10.92 -16.19 -16.45
N PRO A 208 11.77 -16.75 -15.59
CA PRO A 208 12.52 -17.96 -15.96
C PRO A 208 11.50 -18.99 -16.43
N ASN A 209 11.68 -19.49 -17.66
CA ASN A 209 10.92 -20.61 -18.20
C ASN A 209 11.10 -21.78 -17.24
N ASP A 210 10.07 -22.12 -16.48
CA ASP A 210 10.00 -23.40 -15.79
C ASP A 210 10.02 -24.46 -16.91
N GLY A 211 11.22 -25.03 -17.13
CA GLY A 211 11.49 -25.94 -18.20
C GLY A 211 10.60 -27.16 -18.12
N ILE A 212 9.55 -27.18 -18.94
CA ILE A 212 8.86 -28.40 -19.29
C ILE A 212 9.80 -29.14 -20.23
N THR A 213 10.62 -30.01 -19.67
CA THR A 213 11.40 -30.99 -20.40
C THR A 213 10.42 -31.99 -21.01
N THR A 214 10.01 -31.76 -22.25
CA THR A 214 9.35 -32.78 -23.06
C THR A 214 10.36 -33.87 -23.33
N ALA A 215 10.27 -34.96 -22.55
CA ALA A 215 10.95 -36.21 -22.85
C ALA A 215 10.44 -36.73 -24.21
N ALA A 216 11.26 -36.56 -25.24
CA ALA A 216 11.04 -37.19 -26.51
C ALA A 216 11.22 -38.72 -26.34
N HIS A 217 10.13 -39.46 -26.43
CA HIS A 217 10.14 -40.87 -26.68
C HIS A 217 10.74 -41.11 -28.08
N LYS A 218 11.91 -41.73 -28.12
CA LYS A 218 12.40 -42.44 -29.31
C LYS A 218 11.93 -43.87 -29.24
N ALA A 219 11.19 -44.24 -30.28
CA ALA A 219 10.88 -45.61 -30.62
C ALA A 219 12.14 -46.40 -31.00
#